data_3d77879fe91c3a633043b9c2856aa51d
#
_entry.id   3d77879fe91c3a633043b9c2856aa51d
#
_cell.length_a   1.000
_cell.length_b   1.000
_cell.length_c   1.000
_cell.angle_alpha   90.00
_cell.angle_beta   90.00
_cell.angle_gamma   90.00
#
_symmetry.space_group_name_H-M   'P 1'
#
loop_
_entity.id
_entity.type
_entity.pdbx_description
1 polymer ?
#
loop_
_entity_poly.entity_id
_entity_poly.type
_entity_poly.pdbx_seq_one_letter_code
_entity_poly.pdbx_strand_id
1 'polypeptide(L)'
;RRQRQMCIRDRQEAPDKQISLTDPDARSMKSRGNGIVGYNAQTAVEAEHHLIVAHEVTNQGSDRTQLSPMATQARDAMDTDDLTVIADAGYFKCKELLSCHEAGITANVPRPQTSINQANGLFGIKDFRYIPEKDEYRCPANERLIWRMTSEKNELVIHSYWSSSCQACALKSQCTTGKERRVTRWEHESLLEAMQERLDCDPEIMRVRRQTVEHPYGTLKAWMGSTHFLTRTLNRVSTEMSLHVLAYNLKRVMNILGVKPLIQAMQA
;
A
#
# COMPACT_ATOMS: atom_id res chain seq x y z
N ARG A 1 6.24 28.80 -24.92
CA ARG A 1 6.30 29.90 -23.92
C ARG A 1 5.36 29.68 -22.72
N ARG A 2 4.08 29.31 -22.90
CA ARG A 2 3.15 29.03 -21.79
C ARG A 2 3.62 27.92 -20.84
N GLN A 3 4.15 26.80 -21.37
CA GLN A 3 4.68 25.71 -20.54
C GLN A 3 5.89 26.12 -19.69
N ARG A 4 6.81 26.93 -20.25
CA ARG A 4 7.95 27.47 -19.48
C ARG A 4 7.51 28.38 -18.33
N GLN A 5 6.47 29.19 -18.55
CA GLN A 5 5.94 30.07 -17.51
C GLN A 5 5.23 29.28 -16.40
N MET A 6 4.52 28.19 -16.72
CA MET A 6 3.89 27.31 -15.75
C MET A 6 4.92 26.58 -14.89
N CYS A 7 5.98 26.02 -15.48
CA CYS A 7 7.08 25.40 -14.74
C CYS A 7 7.83 26.37 -13.81
N ILE A 8 7.98 27.64 -14.20
CA ILE A 8 8.61 28.68 -13.36
C ILE A 8 7.70 29.02 -12.18
N ARG A 9 6.39 29.11 -12.41
CA ARG A 9 5.39 29.42 -11.37
C ARG A 9 5.31 28.29 -10.33
N ASP A 10 5.22 27.02 -10.77
CA ASP A 10 5.25 25.84 -9.90
C ASP A 10 6.54 25.76 -9.06
N ARG A 11 7.66 26.20 -9.61
CA ARG A 11 8.95 26.23 -8.90
C ARG A 11 9.03 27.36 -7.86
N GLN A 12 8.31 28.46 -8.07
CA GLN A 12 8.19 29.55 -7.10
C GLN A 12 7.26 29.19 -5.94
N GLU A 13 6.21 28.38 -6.21
CA GLU A 13 5.26 27.91 -5.20
C GLU A 13 5.80 26.72 -4.36
N ALA A 14 6.76 25.94 -4.90
CA ALA A 14 7.39 24.83 -4.19
C ALA A 14 8.84 24.62 -4.66
N PRO A 15 9.80 25.40 -4.14
CA PRO A 15 11.19 25.45 -4.62
C PRO A 15 11.93 24.11 -4.53
N ASP A 16 11.55 23.23 -3.61
CA ASP A 16 12.16 21.90 -3.43
C ASP A 16 11.59 20.82 -4.37
N LYS A 17 10.59 21.16 -5.17
CA LYS A 17 9.91 20.23 -6.06
C LYS A 17 10.69 20.12 -7.38
N GLN A 18 11.20 18.92 -7.67
CA GLN A 18 11.82 18.63 -8.96
C GLN A 18 10.75 18.57 -10.06
N ILE A 19 10.92 19.39 -11.09
CA ILE A 19 10.03 19.45 -12.25
C ILE A 19 10.78 19.02 -13.49
N SER A 20 10.20 18.08 -14.26
CA SER A 20 10.73 17.72 -15.57
C SER A 20 10.46 18.83 -16.59
N LEU A 21 11.49 19.27 -17.30
CA LEU A 21 11.35 20.29 -18.35
C LEU A 21 10.67 19.74 -19.62
N THR A 22 10.73 18.43 -19.82
CA THR A 22 10.16 17.76 -20.99
C THR A 22 8.73 17.31 -20.78
N ASP A 23 8.36 17.02 -19.51
CA ASP A 23 7.03 16.61 -19.11
C ASP A 23 6.71 17.20 -17.71
N PRO A 24 5.93 18.28 -17.64
CA PRO A 24 5.70 19.00 -16.41
C PRO A 24 4.89 18.22 -15.36
N ASP A 25 4.16 17.18 -15.77
CA ASP A 25 3.36 16.35 -14.88
C ASP A 25 4.16 15.17 -14.31
N ALA A 26 5.25 14.75 -14.98
CA ALA A 26 6.10 13.67 -14.51
C ALA A 26 6.84 14.07 -13.22
N ARG A 27 7.02 13.12 -12.31
CA ARG A 27 7.69 13.34 -11.01
C ARG A 27 8.85 12.39 -10.82
N SER A 28 9.84 12.82 -10.02
CA SER A 28 10.92 11.96 -9.58
C SER A 28 10.39 10.91 -8.59
N MET A 29 10.63 9.65 -8.90
CA MET A 29 10.19 8.50 -8.13
C MET A 29 11.36 7.57 -7.87
N LYS A 30 11.33 6.80 -6.80
CA LYS A 30 12.33 5.76 -6.52
C LYS A 30 11.80 4.41 -7.00
N SER A 31 12.56 3.75 -7.88
CA SER A 31 12.29 2.39 -8.32
C SER A 31 13.53 1.54 -8.14
N ARG A 32 13.47 0.48 -7.35
CA ARG A 32 14.58 -0.46 -7.07
C ARG A 32 15.91 0.23 -6.71
N GLY A 33 15.83 1.32 -5.92
CA GLY A 33 16.99 2.09 -5.49
C GLY A 33 17.46 3.18 -6.46
N ASN A 34 16.95 3.21 -7.69
CA ASN A 34 17.24 4.23 -8.68
C ASN A 34 16.14 5.30 -8.75
N GLY A 35 16.55 6.56 -8.97
CA GLY A 35 15.62 7.64 -9.29
C GLY A 35 15.17 7.54 -10.73
N ILE A 36 13.88 7.52 -10.98
CA ILE A 36 13.27 7.63 -12.31
C ILE A 36 12.34 8.82 -12.35
N VAL A 37 12.21 9.45 -13.51
CA VAL A 37 11.18 10.49 -13.73
C VAL A 37 10.07 9.89 -14.57
N GLY A 38 8.84 9.89 -14.03
CA GLY A 38 7.73 9.24 -14.70
C GLY A 38 6.42 9.36 -13.93
N TYR A 39 5.58 8.38 -14.14
CA TYR A 39 4.25 8.23 -13.55
C TYR A 39 4.16 6.92 -12.78
N ASN A 40 3.27 6.88 -11.81
CA ASN A 40 2.94 5.68 -11.05
C ASN A 40 1.61 5.12 -11.59
N ALA A 41 1.67 3.94 -12.21
CA ALA A 41 0.51 3.25 -12.75
C ALA A 41 0.02 2.21 -11.75
N GLN A 42 -1.19 2.39 -11.25
CA GLN A 42 -1.88 1.50 -10.32
C GLN A 42 -2.84 0.60 -11.08
N THR A 43 -2.96 -0.67 -10.67
CA THR A 43 -3.94 -1.61 -11.22
C THR A 43 -4.51 -2.49 -10.13
N ALA A 44 -5.82 -2.72 -10.15
CA ALA A 44 -6.48 -3.79 -9.43
C ALA A 44 -6.78 -4.93 -10.40
N VAL A 45 -6.37 -6.14 -10.03
CA VAL A 45 -6.47 -7.34 -10.86
C VAL A 45 -7.27 -8.39 -10.10
N GLU A 46 -8.34 -8.90 -10.69
CA GLU A 46 -9.08 -9.99 -10.08
C GLU A 46 -8.31 -11.32 -10.19
N ALA A 47 -8.50 -12.19 -9.20
CA ALA A 47 -7.60 -13.32 -8.96
C ALA A 47 -7.87 -14.53 -9.84
N GLU A 48 -9.10 -14.71 -10.34
CA GLU A 48 -9.51 -15.92 -11.06
C GLU A 48 -9.08 -15.89 -12.54
N HIS A 49 -9.42 -14.80 -13.23
CA HIS A 49 -9.17 -14.64 -14.66
C HIS A 49 -8.01 -13.71 -14.98
N HIS A 50 -7.44 -13.05 -13.97
CA HIS A 50 -6.38 -12.04 -14.11
C HIS A 50 -6.77 -10.84 -14.98
N LEU A 51 -8.05 -10.44 -14.95
CA LEU A 51 -8.52 -9.23 -15.61
C LEU A 51 -8.19 -8.00 -14.77
N ILE A 52 -7.79 -6.92 -15.41
CA ILE A 52 -7.60 -5.63 -14.75
C ILE A 52 -8.98 -4.99 -14.61
N VAL A 53 -9.51 -4.92 -13.39
CA VAL A 53 -10.85 -4.39 -13.10
C VAL A 53 -10.84 -2.89 -12.81
N ALA A 54 -9.72 -2.35 -12.31
CA ALA A 54 -9.53 -0.92 -12.14
C ALA A 54 -8.09 -0.53 -12.42
N HIS A 55 -7.86 0.69 -12.91
CA HIS A 55 -6.53 1.24 -13.13
C HIS A 55 -6.53 2.75 -12.98
N GLU A 56 -5.41 3.28 -12.53
CA GLU A 56 -5.20 4.71 -12.41
C GLU A 56 -3.74 5.06 -12.70
N VAL A 57 -3.50 6.23 -13.30
CA VAL A 57 -2.17 6.79 -13.45
C VAL A 57 -2.08 8.05 -12.59
N THR A 58 -1.09 8.06 -11.71
CA THR A 58 -0.84 9.19 -10.82
C THR A 58 0.61 9.66 -10.94
N ASN A 59 0.86 10.90 -10.57
CA ASN A 59 2.21 11.44 -10.43
C ASN A 59 2.71 11.41 -8.97
N GLN A 60 2.05 10.67 -8.09
CA GLN A 60 2.50 10.42 -6.73
C GLN A 60 3.51 9.28 -6.71
N GLY A 61 4.71 9.54 -6.22
CA GLY A 61 5.80 8.55 -6.16
C GLY A 61 5.67 7.51 -5.04
N SER A 62 4.56 7.49 -4.32
CA SER A 62 4.31 6.57 -3.20
C SER A 62 2.94 5.92 -3.33
N ASP A 63 2.90 4.60 -3.15
CA ASP A 63 1.66 3.80 -3.21
C ASP A 63 0.80 3.92 -1.95
N ARG A 64 1.33 4.55 -0.90
CA ARG A 64 0.71 4.60 0.43
C ARG A 64 -0.67 5.26 0.50
N THR A 65 -1.04 6.05 -0.49
CA THR A 65 -2.34 6.72 -0.56
C THR A 65 -3.23 6.19 -1.68
N GLN A 66 -2.86 5.05 -2.25
CA GLN A 66 -3.55 4.48 -3.42
C GLN A 66 -4.42 3.26 -3.07
N LEU A 67 -4.33 2.73 -1.85
CA LEU A 67 -5.04 1.50 -1.48
C LEU A 67 -6.55 1.69 -1.52
N SER A 68 -7.07 2.63 -0.73
CA SER A 68 -8.52 2.84 -0.59
C SER A 68 -9.18 3.32 -1.90
N PRO A 69 -8.61 4.29 -2.65
CA PRO A 69 -9.18 4.68 -3.93
C PRO A 69 -9.23 3.53 -4.94
N MET A 70 -8.16 2.75 -5.07
CA MET A 70 -8.11 1.62 -6.00
C MET A 70 -9.06 0.48 -5.58
N ALA A 71 -9.16 0.20 -4.27
CA ALA A 71 -10.08 -0.80 -3.75
C ALA A 71 -11.55 -0.43 -3.98
N THR A 72 -11.89 0.85 -3.81
CA THR A 72 -13.24 1.36 -4.09
C THR A 72 -13.57 1.25 -5.58
N GLN A 73 -12.66 1.68 -6.46
CA GLN A 73 -12.85 1.53 -7.91
C GLN A 73 -13.02 0.06 -8.33
N ALA A 74 -12.25 -0.85 -7.73
CA ALA A 74 -12.36 -2.28 -8.00
C ALA A 74 -13.71 -2.84 -7.54
N ARG A 75 -14.18 -2.47 -6.34
CA ARG A 75 -15.49 -2.85 -5.81
C ARG A 75 -16.61 -2.41 -6.74
N ASP A 76 -16.57 -1.14 -7.15
CA ASP A 76 -17.60 -0.55 -8.02
C ASP A 76 -17.58 -1.18 -9.42
N ALA A 77 -16.40 -1.51 -9.95
CA ALA A 77 -16.27 -2.17 -11.26
C ALA A 77 -16.72 -3.64 -11.24
N MET A 78 -16.60 -4.31 -10.09
CA MET A 78 -17.03 -5.71 -9.91
C MET A 78 -18.47 -5.84 -9.42
N ASP A 79 -19.14 -4.72 -9.11
CA ASP A 79 -20.51 -4.66 -8.55
C ASP A 79 -20.69 -5.63 -7.39
N THR A 80 -19.79 -5.56 -6.39
CA THR A 80 -19.79 -6.46 -5.23
C THR A 80 -19.69 -5.71 -3.92
N ASP A 81 -20.44 -6.17 -2.91
CA ASP A 81 -20.35 -5.64 -1.55
C ASP A 81 -19.30 -6.38 -0.70
N ASP A 82 -18.87 -7.57 -1.14
CA ASP A 82 -17.88 -8.39 -0.43
C ASP A 82 -16.58 -8.43 -1.24
N LEU A 83 -15.69 -7.48 -0.97
CA LEU A 83 -14.39 -7.39 -1.62
C LEU A 83 -13.25 -7.62 -0.64
N THR A 84 -12.40 -8.60 -0.94
CA THR A 84 -11.11 -8.78 -0.27
C THR A 84 -9.99 -8.29 -1.19
N VAL A 85 -9.20 -7.34 -0.71
CA VAL A 85 -8.06 -6.74 -1.42
C VAL A 85 -6.75 -7.19 -0.78
N ILE A 86 -5.80 -7.57 -1.62
CA ILE A 86 -4.45 -7.96 -1.19
C ILE A 86 -3.44 -7.03 -1.87
N ALA A 87 -2.64 -6.33 -1.08
CA ALA A 87 -1.59 -5.44 -1.60
C ALA A 87 -0.25 -5.70 -0.90
N ASP A 88 0.85 -5.18 -1.46
CA ASP A 88 2.16 -5.30 -0.82
C ASP A 88 2.37 -4.26 0.28
N ALA A 89 3.48 -4.40 1.02
CA ALA A 89 3.82 -3.52 2.12
C ALA A 89 4.02 -2.04 1.72
N GLY A 90 4.17 -1.75 0.41
CA GLY A 90 4.26 -0.38 -0.12
C GLY A 90 2.98 0.42 0.07
N TYR A 91 1.84 -0.26 0.10
CA TYR A 91 0.51 0.33 0.32
C TYR A 91 0.16 0.51 1.80
N PHE A 92 0.99 0.01 2.72
CA PHE A 92 0.66 0.06 4.14
C PHE A 92 0.58 1.50 4.66
N LYS A 93 -0.62 1.94 5.02
CA LYS A 93 -0.90 3.19 5.73
C LYS A 93 -2.17 3.02 6.57
N CYS A 94 -2.08 3.31 7.87
CA CYS A 94 -3.18 3.08 8.81
C CYS A 94 -4.50 3.73 8.37
N LYS A 95 -4.46 4.97 7.87
CA LYS A 95 -5.66 5.68 7.39
C LYS A 95 -6.32 5.01 6.18
N GLU A 96 -5.53 4.53 5.22
CA GLU A 96 -6.05 3.83 4.05
C GLU A 96 -6.73 2.51 4.45
N LEU A 97 -6.11 1.77 5.39
CA LEU A 97 -6.69 0.54 5.94
C LEU A 97 -7.99 0.80 6.69
N LEU A 98 -8.05 1.90 7.46
CA LEU A 98 -9.27 2.33 8.12
C LEU A 98 -10.36 2.70 7.10
N SER A 99 -10.02 3.49 6.08
CA SER A 99 -10.97 3.86 5.01
C SER A 99 -11.49 2.64 4.25
N CYS A 100 -10.66 1.62 3.98
CA CYS A 100 -11.12 0.36 3.42
C CYS A 100 -12.11 -0.35 4.34
N HIS A 101 -11.80 -0.43 5.64
CA HIS A 101 -12.67 -1.05 6.64
C HIS A 101 -14.02 -0.34 6.76
N GLU A 102 -14.03 0.98 6.82
CA GLU A 102 -15.25 1.81 6.87
C GLU A 102 -16.10 1.66 5.60
N ALA A 103 -15.46 1.41 4.46
CA ALA A 103 -16.12 1.10 3.20
C ALA A 103 -16.59 -0.36 3.08
N GLY A 104 -16.42 -1.21 4.11
CA GLY A 104 -16.78 -2.64 4.06
C GLY A 104 -15.80 -3.50 3.25
N ILE A 105 -14.61 -2.98 2.92
CA ILE A 105 -13.60 -3.69 2.13
C ILE A 105 -12.58 -4.35 3.06
N THR A 106 -12.40 -5.66 2.93
CA THR A 106 -11.39 -6.42 3.68
C THR A 106 -10.02 -6.25 3.02
N ALA A 107 -9.11 -5.51 3.68
CA ALA A 107 -7.76 -5.30 3.18
C ALA A 107 -6.74 -6.20 3.89
N ASN A 108 -5.83 -6.83 3.12
CA ASN A 108 -4.72 -7.64 3.59
C ASN A 108 -3.40 -7.06 3.04
N VAL A 109 -2.68 -6.31 3.89
CA VAL A 109 -1.45 -5.58 3.54
C VAL A 109 -0.39 -5.86 4.59
N PRO A 110 0.74 -6.48 4.26
CA PRO A 110 1.78 -6.77 5.24
C PRO A 110 2.33 -5.51 5.90
N ARG A 111 2.45 -5.54 7.23
CA ARG A 111 3.05 -4.42 7.97
C ARG A 111 4.55 -4.35 7.72
N PRO A 112 5.10 -3.23 7.22
CA PRO A 112 6.53 -3.12 7.00
C PRO A 112 7.30 -3.16 8.34
N GLN A 113 8.35 -3.96 8.38
CA GLN A 113 9.26 -4.07 9.53
C GLN A 113 10.20 -2.87 9.54
N THR A 114 9.81 -1.78 10.19
CA THR A 114 10.60 -0.53 10.24
C THR A 114 11.48 -0.43 11.49
N SER A 115 11.29 -1.29 12.49
CA SER A 115 12.07 -1.28 13.72
C SER A 115 13.39 -2.01 13.54
N ILE A 116 14.50 -1.33 13.82
CA ILE A 116 15.85 -1.91 13.87
C ILE A 116 16.13 -2.67 15.17
N ASN A 117 15.20 -2.72 16.11
CA ASN A 117 15.42 -3.32 17.43
C ASN A 117 15.85 -4.79 17.32
N GLN A 118 15.14 -5.59 16.53
CA GLN A 118 15.51 -7.01 16.34
C GLN A 118 16.88 -7.17 15.68
N ALA A 119 17.22 -6.32 14.70
CA ALA A 119 18.55 -6.32 14.09
C ALA A 119 19.65 -5.97 15.10
N ASN A 120 19.33 -5.18 16.11
CA ASN A 120 20.24 -4.82 17.21
C ASN A 120 20.16 -5.80 18.40
N GLY A 121 19.50 -6.95 18.27
CA GLY A 121 19.33 -7.92 19.34
C GLY A 121 18.40 -7.47 20.47
N LEU A 122 17.57 -6.45 20.25
CA LEU A 122 16.60 -5.95 21.22
C LEU A 122 15.21 -6.53 20.94
N PHE A 123 14.40 -6.67 21.98
CA PHE A 123 13.01 -7.11 21.86
C PHE A 123 12.21 -6.23 20.88
N GLY A 124 11.49 -6.87 19.96
CA GLY A 124 10.54 -6.25 19.04
C GLY A 124 9.17 -6.02 19.68
N ILE A 125 8.24 -5.44 18.91
CA ILE A 125 6.86 -5.23 19.39
C ILE A 125 6.13 -6.54 19.68
N LYS A 126 6.43 -7.61 18.94
CA LYS A 126 5.81 -8.93 19.07
C LYS A 126 6.15 -9.62 20.42
N ASP A 127 7.22 -9.20 21.09
CA ASP A 127 7.60 -9.71 22.41
C ASP A 127 6.78 -9.08 23.55
N PHE A 128 5.91 -8.11 23.23
CA PHE A 128 5.04 -7.43 24.19
C PHE A 128 3.59 -7.85 23.93
N ARG A 129 2.98 -8.53 24.90
CA ARG A 129 1.61 -9.01 24.79
C ARG A 129 0.61 -7.96 25.28
N TYR A 130 -0.32 -7.53 24.44
CA TYR A 130 -1.42 -6.67 24.84
C TYR A 130 -2.50 -7.47 25.58
N ILE A 131 -3.08 -6.86 26.61
CA ILE A 131 -4.18 -7.42 27.42
C ILE A 131 -5.37 -6.46 27.31
N PRO A 132 -6.34 -6.73 26.43
CA PRO A 132 -7.45 -5.81 26.13
C PRO A 132 -8.29 -5.47 27.36
N GLU A 133 -8.55 -6.46 28.25
CA GLU A 133 -9.42 -6.30 29.43
C GLU A 133 -8.88 -5.28 30.43
N LYS A 134 -7.57 -4.99 30.40
CA LYS A 134 -6.89 -4.08 31.32
C LYS A 134 -6.26 -2.88 30.64
N ASP A 135 -6.34 -2.81 29.30
CA ASP A 135 -5.65 -1.82 28.47
C ASP A 135 -4.17 -1.66 28.88
N GLU A 136 -3.44 -2.78 28.94
CA GLU A 136 -2.02 -2.82 29.30
C GLU A 136 -1.22 -3.78 28.43
N TYR A 137 0.09 -3.60 28.38
CA TYR A 137 1.01 -4.58 27.81
C TYR A 137 1.75 -5.34 28.91
N ARG A 138 2.09 -6.60 28.62
CA ARG A 138 3.09 -7.39 29.37
C ARG A 138 4.38 -7.46 28.58
N CYS A 139 5.49 -7.08 29.21
CA CYS A 139 6.82 -7.17 28.62
C CYS A 139 7.43 -8.57 28.84
N PRO A 140 8.57 -8.90 28.19
CA PRO A 140 9.28 -10.18 28.40
C PRO A 140 9.69 -10.47 29.85
N ALA A 141 9.89 -9.42 30.67
CA ALA A 141 10.13 -9.55 32.11
C ALA A 141 8.83 -9.69 32.93
N ASN A 142 7.69 -9.89 32.26
CA ASN A 142 6.34 -9.97 32.86
C ASN A 142 5.89 -8.72 33.62
N GLU A 143 6.56 -7.58 33.43
CA GLU A 143 6.16 -6.30 34.01
C GLU A 143 5.00 -5.68 33.24
N ARG A 144 4.16 -4.91 33.95
CA ARG A 144 3.02 -4.20 33.38
C ARG A 144 3.48 -2.89 32.75
N LEU A 145 3.17 -2.70 31.47
CA LEU A 145 3.25 -1.41 30.79
C LEU A 145 1.82 -0.84 30.71
N ILE A 146 1.56 0.14 31.55
CA ILE A 146 0.24 0.78 31.59
C ILE A 146 0.20 1.98 30.67
N TRP A 147 -0.99 2.36 30.22
CA TRP A 147 -1.21 3.61 29.50
C TRP A 147 -0.69 4.80 30.31
N ARG A 148 0.00 5.71 29.64
CA ARG A 148 0.61 6.88 30.27
C ARG A 148 0.30 8.17 29.53
N MET A 149 0.19 8.10 28.20
CA MET A 149 0.01 9.29 27.38
C MET A 149 -0.70 8.95 26.07
N THR A 150 -1.55 9.86 25.64
CA THR A 150 -2.08 9.89 24.28
C THR A 150 -1.48 11.07 23.54
N SER A 151 -1.08 10.86 22.30
CA SER A 151 -0.56 11.91 21.42
C SER A 151 -1.13 11.73 20.02
N GLU A 152 -1.28 12.82 19.32
CA GLU A 152 -1.60 12.79 17.89
C GLU A 152 -0.30 12.90 17.09
N LYS A 153 -0.11 11.98 16.15
CA LYS A 153 1.04 11.96 15.26
C LYS A 153 0.61 11.57 13.86
N ASN A 154 0.88 12.42 12.87
CA ASN A 154 0.46 12.22 11.48
C ASN A 154 -1.06 11.95 11.37
N GLU A 155 -1.86 12.68 12.16
CA GLU A 155 -3.33 12.54 12.25
C GLU A 155 -3.78 11.15 12.75
N LEU A 156 -2.94 10.44 13.49
CA LEU A 156 -3.26 9.19 14.18
C LEU A 156 -3.20 9.42 15.68
N VAL A 157 -4.21 8.97 16.39
CA VAL A 157 -4.25 8.96 17.87
C VAL A 157 -3.44 7.77 18.35
N ILE A 158 -2.33 8.04 19.03
CA ILE A 158 -1.37 7.04 19.49
C ILE A 158 -1.35 7.01 21.01
N HIS A 159 -1.64 5.88 21.58
CA HIS A 159 -1.49 5.58 23.00
C HIS A 159 -0.08 5.05 23.29
N SER A 160 0.54 5.53 24.35
CA SER A 160 1.89 5.14 24.78
C SER A 160 1.85 4.48 26.13
N TYR A 161 2.49 3.30 26.21
CA TYR A 161 2.53 2.44 27.39
C TYR A 161 3.96 2.22 27.84
N TRP A 162 4.23 2.33 29.14
CA TRP A 162 5.53 1.97 29.72
C TRP A 162 5.42 1.65 31.23
N SER A 163 6.47 0.99 31.76
CA SER A 163 6.62 0.65 33.18
C SER A 163 7.68 1.54 33.85
N SER A 164 7.46 1.90 35.10
CA SER A 164 8.46 2.57 35.94
C SER A 164 9.58 1.62 36.37
N SER A 165 9.35 0.31 36.35
CA SER A 165 10.31 -0.73 36.79
C SER A 165 11.46 -0.98 35.81
N CYS A 166 11.46 -0.36 34.62
CA CYS A 166 12.46 -0.60 33.56
C CYS A 166 13.91 -0.30 34.01
N GLN A 167 14.13 0.61 34.97
CA GLN A 167 15.48 0.99 35.40
C GLN A 167 16.18 -0.13 36.17
N ALA A 168 15.44 -0.89 36.97
CA ALA A 168 15.94 -2.01 37.76
C ALA A 168 15.76 -3.37 37.10
N CYS A 169 15.29 -3.40 35.83
CA CYS A 169 14.97 -4.64 35.12
C CYS A 169 16.24 -5.38 34.66
N ALA A 170 16.33 -6.67 34.98
CA ALA A 170 17.45 -7.54 34.59
C ALA A 170 17.58 -7.69 33.06
N LEU A 171 16.44 -7.59 32.30
CA LEU A 171 16.42 -7.69 30.85
C LEU A 171 16.55 -6.35 30.12
N LYS A 172 16.89 -5.27 30.85
CA LYS A 172 16.94 -3.92 30.28
C LYS A 172 17.89 -3.82 29.08
N SER A 173 19.06 -4.44 29.14
CA SER A 173 20.06 -4.42 28.05
C SER A 173 19.58 -5.07 26.77
N GLN A 174 18.65 -6.03 26.84
CA GLN A 174 18.02 -6.69 25.70
C GLN A 174 16.72 -6.01 25.28
N CYS A 175 16.27 -4.98 25.99
CA CYS A 175 14.98 -4.34 25.77
C CYS A 175 15.10 -2.92 25.23
N THR A 176 15.95 -2.10 25.83
CA THR A 176 16.09 -0.69 25.44
C THR A 176 17.40 -0.09 25.91
N THR A 177 17.97 0.78 25.09
CA THR A 177 19.12 1.63 25.43
C THR A 177 18.71 2.90 26.21
N GLY A 178 17.40 3.23 26.19
CA GLY A 178 16.86 4.40 26.85
C GLY A 178 16.55 4.18 28.35
N LYS A 179 15.94 5.20 28.95
CA LYS A 179 15.50 5.15 30.36
C LYS A 179 14.44 4.05 30.57
N GLU A 180 13.52 3.94 29.65
CA GLU A 180 12.39 3.01 29.69
C GLU A 180 12.01 2.55 28.28
N ARG A 181 11.41 1.36 28.16
CA ARG A 181 10.82 0.88 26.92
C ARG A 181 9.42 1.46 26.80
N ARG A 182 9.17 2.19 25.70
CA ARG A 182 7.84 2.67 25.34
C ARG A 182 7.27 1.82 24.22
N VAL A 183 6.06 1.33 24.41
CA VAL A 183 5.26 0.64 23.41
C VAL A 183 4.13 1.57 23.00
N THR A 184 3.92 1.71 21.71
CA THR A 184 2.87 2.57 21.17
C THR A 184 1.81 1.73 20.50
N ARG A 185 0.55 2.12 20.67
CA ARG A 185 -0.63 1.50 20.08
C ARG A 185 -1.48 2.57 19.41
N TRP A 186 -1.88 2.34 18.18
CA TRP A 186 -2.87 3.17 17.51
C TRP A 186 -4.27 2.87 18.07
N GLU A 187 -5.16 3.86 18.11
CA GLU A 187 -6.53 3.66 18.64
C GLU A 187 -7.30 2.54 17.92
N HIS A 188 -7.06 2.36 16.58
CA HIS A 188 -7.62 1.27 15.78
C HIS A 188 -6.61 0.12 15.55
N GLU A 189 -5.68 -0.13 16.47
CA GLU A 189 -4.67 -1.20 16.32
C GLU A 189 -5.32 -2.60 16.19
N SER A 190 -6.51 -2.81 16.73
CA SER A 190 -7.28 -4.05 16.58
C SER A 190 -7.56 -4.41 15.12
N LEU A 191 -7.77 -3.41 14.26
CA LEU A 191 -7.90 -3.61 12.82
C LEU A 191 -6.61 -4.19 12.22
N LEU A 192 -5.45 -3.67 12.63
CA LEU A 192 -4.15 -4.14 12.16
C LEU A 192 -3.83 -5.54 12.71
N GLU A 193 -4.23 -5.82 13.94
CA GLU A 193 -4.08 -7.14 14.57
C GLU A 193 -4.93 -8.19 13.84
N ALA A 194 -6.21 -7.91 13.57
CA ALA A 194 -7.08 -8.79 12.80
C ALA A 194 -6.58 -9.01 11.35
N MET A 195 -6.03 -7.98 10.71
CA MET A 195 -5.40 -8.10 9.40
C MET A 195 -4.15 -8.99 9.46
N GLN A 196 -3.30 -8.83 10.47
CA GLN A 196 -2.11 -9.66 10.65
C GLN A 196 -2.47 -11.11 10.92
N GLU A 197 -3.50 -11.36 11.71
CA GLU A 197 -4.01 -12.72 11.98
C GLU A 197 -4.48 -13.40 10.69
N ARG A 198 -5.21 -12.69 9.80
CA ARG A 198 -5.60 -13.24 8.49
C ARG A 198 -4.38 -13.59 7.63
N LEU A 199 -3.35 -12.74 7.61
CA LEU A 199 -2.11 -12.99 6.87
C LEU A 199 -1.31 -14.17 7.45
N ASP A 200 -1.31 -14.34 8.77
CA ASP A 200 -0.62 -15.44 9.45
C ASP A 200 -1.39 -16.77 9.27
N CYS A 201 -2.73 -16.74 9.17
CA CYS A 201 -3.57 -17.92 8.90
C CYS A 201 -3.46 -18.40 7.44
N ASP A 202 -3.20 -17.51 6.49
CA ASP A 202 -3.02 -17.85 5.07
C ASP A 202 -1.68 -17.31 4.52
N PRO A 203 -0.58 -18.02 4.72
CA PRO A 203 0.74 -17.63 4.21
C PRO A 203 0.81 -17.57 2.67
N GLU A 204 -0.09 -18.30 1.98
CA GLU A 204 -0.12 -18.36 0.52
C GLU A 204 -0.74 -17.11 -0.13
N ILE A 205 -1.48 -16.31 0.63
CA ILE A 205 -2.19 -15.14 0.12
C ILE A 205 -1.26 -14.16 -0.60
N MET A 206 -0.04 -13.97 -0.10
CA MET A 206 0.95 -13.10 -0.71
C MET A 206 1.60 -13.72 -1.97
N ARG A 207 1.62 -15.04 -2.09
CA ARG A 207 2.04 -15.74 -3.31
C ARG A 207 1.00 -15.59 -4.40
N VAL A 208 -0.28 -15.81 -4.07
CA VAL A 208 -1.41 -15.59 -4.98
C VAL A 208 -1.38 -14.14 -5.50
N ARG A 209 -1.27 -13.17 -4.61
CA ARG A 209 -1.14 -11.74 -4.98
C ARG A 209 -0.03 -11.52 -6.02
N ARG A 210 1.17 -12.06 -5.76
CA ARG A 210 2.31 -11.89 -6.66
C ARG A 210 2.02 -12.45 -8.05
N GLN A 211 1.53 -13.67 -8.12
CA GLN A 211 1.18 -14.33 -9.38
C GLN A 211 0.11 -13.55 -10.15
N THR A 212 -0.93 -13.09 -9.46
CA THR A 212 -2.04 -12.34 -10.04
C THR A 212 -1.59 -11.01 -10.65
N VAL A 213 -0.80 -10.22 -9.91
CA VAL A 213 -0.39 -8.87 -10.34
C VAL A 213 0.77 -8.89 -11.34
N GLU A 214 1.70 -9.85 -11.24
CA GLU A 214 2.83 -9.94 -12.17
C GLU A 214 2.39 -10.36 -13.57
N HIS A 215 1.31 -11.13 -13.70
CA HIS A 215 0.81 -11.62 -14.98
C HIS A 215 0.42 -10.48 -15.96
N PRO A 216 -0.44 -9.50 -15.60
CA PRO A 216 -0.76 -8.38 -16.49
C PRO A 216 0.47 -7.55 -16.87
N TYR A 217 1.30 -7.18 -15.89
CA TYR A 217 2.49 -6.38 -16.15
C TYR A 217 3.52 -7.09 -17.01
N GLY A 218 3.69 -8.40 -16.81
CA GLY A 218 4.52 -9.23 -17.68
C GLY A 218 4.02 -9.24 -19.12
N THR A 219 2.72 -9.40 -19.32
CA THR A 219 2.10 -9.37 -20.65
C THR A 219 2.22 -8.00 -21.29
N LEU A 220 1.87 -6.92 -20.59
CA LEU A 220 1.94 -5.55 -21.11
C LEU A 220 3.38 -5.18 -21.52
N LYS A 221 4.37 -5.49 -20.69
CA LYS A 221 5.76 -5.12 -20.94
C LYS A 221 6.47 -6.03 -21.92
N ALA A 222 6.36 -7.35 -21.75
CA ALA A 222 7.14 -8.31 -22.54
C ALA A 222 6.48 -8.68 -23.87
N TRP A 223 5.13 -8.83 -23.89
CA TRP A 223 4.42 -9.29 -25.08
C TRP A 223 3.83 -8.16 -25.91
N MET A 224 3.39 -7.07 -25.26
CA MET A 224 2.79 -5.92 -25.93
C MET A 224 3.77 -4.78 -26.15
N GLY A 225 5.01 -4.91 -25.66
CA GLY A 225 6.08 -3.94 -25.86
C GLY A 225 5.93 -2.62 -25.08
N SER A 226 4.98 -2.53 -24.15
CA SER A 226 4.69 -1.32 -23.40
C SER A 226 5.65 -1.16 -22.20
N THR A 227 6.94 -1.01 -22.49
CA THR A 227 7.99 -0.86 -21.47
C THR A 227 8.05 0.55 -20.88
N HIS A 228 7.54 1.54 -21.59
CA HIS A 228 7.47 2.95 -21.20
C HIS A 228 6.31 3.63 -21.93
N PHE A 229 5.81 4.73 -21.37
CA PHE A 229 4.76 5.52 -22.01
C PHE A 229 5.35 6.34 -23.19
N LEU A 230 4.63 6.35 -24.30
CA LEU A 230 4.98 7.08 -25.52
C LEU A 230 4.47 8.52 -25.47
N THR A 231 3.43 8.77 -24.70
CA THR A 231 2.80 10.09 -24.54
C THR A 231 3.36 10.84 -23.32
N ARG A 232 3.06 12.13 -23.23
CA ARG A 232 3.43 13.01 -22.12
C ARG A 232 2.18 13.68 -21.58
N THR A 233 2.26 14.21 -20.38
CA THR A 233 1.19 14.76 -19.55
C THR A 233 0.29 13.69 -18.95
N LEU A 234 -0.16 13.92 -17.72
CA LEU A 234 -0.92 12.93 -16.95
C LEU A 234 -2.16 12.41 -17.72
N ASN A 235 -2.95 13.30 -18.32
CA ASN A 235 -4.14 12.91 -19.06
C ASN A 235 -3.87 12.00 -20.25
N ARG A 236 -2.81 12.28 -21.02
CA ARG A 236 -2.47 11.46 -22.20
C ARG A 236 -1.88 10.12 -21.78
N VAL A 237 -1.04 10.12 -20.76
CA VAL A 237 -0.47 8.87 -20.19
C VAL A 237 -1.58 8.02 -19.58
N SER A 238 -2.57 8.61 -18.93
CA SER A 238 -3.75 7.90 -18.43
C SER A 238 -4.57 7.28 -19.57
N THR A 239 -4.78 8.02 -20.68
CA THR A 239 -5.44 7.48 -21.88
C THR A 239 -4.65 6.33 -22.50
N GLU A 240 -3.31 6.47 -22.60
CA GLU A 240 -2.43 5.41 -23.10
C GLU A 240 -2.52 4.16 -22.24
N MET A 241 -2.50 4.31 -20.90
CA MET A 241 -2.67 3.19 -19.98
C MET A 241 -4.04 2.52 -20.14
N SER A 242 -5.12 3.30 -20.33
CA SER A 242 -6.46 2.77 -20.57
C SER A 242 -6.52 1.91 -21.85
N LEU A 243 -5.84 2.32 -22.91
CA LEU A 243 -5.73 1.53 -24.15
C LEU A 243 -4.93 0.23 -23.94
N HIS A 244 -3.86 0.28 -23.15
CA HIS A 244 -3.10 -0.92 -22.79
C HIS A 244 -3.94 -1.91 -21.99
N VAL A 245 -4.70 -1.42 -20.99
CA VAL A 245 -5.62 -2.23 -20.18
C VAL A 245 -6.71 -2.84 -21.05
N LEU A 246 -7.33 -2.05 -21.93
CA LEU A 246 -8.34 -2.55 -22.88
C LEU A 246 -7.78 -3.68 -23.76
N ALA A 247 -6.63 -3.47 -24.36
CA ALA A 247 -6.00 -4.47 -25.24
C ALA A 247 -5.62 -5.74 -24.48
N TYR A 248 -5.09 -5.59 -23.24
CA TYR A 248 -4.80 -6.71 -22.36
C TYR A 248 -6.07 -7.51 -22.01
N ASN A 249 -7.11 -6.84 -21.52
CA ASN A 249 -8.35 -7.47 -21.10
C ASN A 249 -9.05 -8.15 -22.29
N LEU A 250 -9.12 -7.49 -23.45
CA LEU A 250 -9.68 -8.06 -24.65
C LEU A 250 -8.97 -9.35 -25.05
N LYS A 251 -7.63 -9.33 -25.10
CA LYS A 251 -6.83 -10.53 -25.37
C LYS A 251 -7.08 -11.63 -24.35
N ARG A 252 -7.22 -11.27 -23.08
CA ARG A 252 -7.48 -12.23 -21.99
C ARG A 252 -8.85 -12.88 -22.14
N VAL A 253 -9.90 -12.08 -22.39
CA VAL A 253 -11.26 -12.57 -22.63
C VAL A 253 -11.34 -13.46 -23.88
N MET A 254 -10.65 -13.07 -24.97
CA MET A 254 -10.56 -13.92 -26.17
C MET A 254 -9.92 -15.28 -25.88
N ASN A 255 -8.93 -15.33 -25.00
CA ASN A 255 -8.28 -16.59 -24.62
C ASN A 255 -9.19 -17.47 -23.72
N ILE A 256 -10.04 -16.85 -22.91
CA ILE A 256 -10.94 -17.56 -21.97
C ILE A 256 -12.20 -18.08 -22.73
N LEU A 257 -12.88 -17.19 -23.44
CA LEU A 257 -14.15 -17.50 -24.08
C LEU A 257 -14.01 -18.02 -25.52
N GLY A 258 -12.91 -17.69 -26.18
CA GLY A 258 -12.76 -17.84 -27.62
C GLY A 258 -13.34 -16.65 -28.40
N VAL A 259 -12.89 -16.47 -29.65
CA VAL A 259 -13.27 -15.30 -30.48
C VAL A 259 -14.73 -15.34 -30.90
N LYS A 260 -15.24 -16.50 -31.32
CA LYS A 260 -16.62 -16.62 -31.81
C LYS A 260 -17.68 -16.32 -30.73
N PRO A 261 -17.62 -16.93 -29.53
CA PRO A 261 -18.55 -16.60 -28.44
C PRO A 261 -18.49 -15.13 -28.02
N LEU A 262 -17.30 -14.54 -28.02
CA LEU A 262 -17.13 -13.12 -27.69
C LEU A 262 -17.87 -12.22 -28.72
N ILE A 263 -17.71 -12.48 -30.04
CA ILE A 263 -18.39 -11.73 -31.07
C ILE A 263 -19.92 -11.87 -30.92
N GLN A 264 -20.41 -13.08 -30.62
CA GLN A 264 -21.83 -13.31 -30.38
C GLN A 264 -22.36 -12.52 -29.18
N ALA A 265 -21.60 -12.50 -28.07
CA ALA A 265 -21.98 -11.71 -26.89
C ALA A 265 -21.99 -10.20 -27.13
N MET A 266 -21.15 -9.69 -28.05
CA MET A 266 -21.12 -8.26 -28.42
C MET A 266 -22.26 -7.86 -29.39
N GLN A 267 -22.92 -8.83 -30.02
CA GLN A 267 -24.02 -8.61 -30.95
C GLN A 267 -25.40 -8.76 -30.29
N ALA A 268 -25.45 -9.33 -29.10
CA ALA A 268 -26.66 -9.48 -28.29
C ALA A 268 -26.98 -8.23 -27.48
#